data_20aef9ed04eb76c53e024941128cc142
#
_entry.id   20aef9ed04eb76c53e024941128cc142
#
_cell.length_a   1.000
_cell.length_b   1.000
_cell.length_c   1.000
_cell.angle_alpha   90.00
_cell.angle_beta   90.00
_cell.angle_gamma   90.00
#
_symmetry.space_group_name_H-M   'P 1'
#
loop_
_entity.id
_entity.type
_entity.pdbx_description
1 polymer ?
#
loop_
_entity_poly.entity_id
_entity_poly.type
_entity_poly.pdbx_seq_one_letter_code
_entity_poly.pdbx_strand_id
1 'polypeptide(L)'
;MIPRFNQLLSGLSFAFSLLRGRSFELIKSQVNIDPLGLWQVLFVTCVISILAKLTIFKIAIANALPIRMILATIPLMVIELSLFTFFVFYLLVILKRQNYFYNFMISFLWLVTLQSSLVLLISVLLWALPIIALIVALVGAVVSIQILIVQFKIAKQLLDVSSLIAIAIVFGNIIVGLLVGLLDQFSYGLFAG
;
A
#
# COMPACT_ATOMS: atom_id res chain seq x y z
N MET A 1 4.42 -17.42 -8.25
CA MET A 1 5.07 -18.03 -7.07
C MET A 1 4.58 -17.30 -5.84
N ILE A 2 3.94 -18.03 -4.90
CA ILE A 2 3.47 -17.46 -3.63
C ILE A 2 4.69 -17.29 -2.71
N PRO A 3 4.88 -16.13 -2.06
CA PRO A 3 6.01 -15.92 -1.16
C PRO A 3 5.92 -16.85 0.06
N ARG A 4 7.06 -17.33 0.53
CA ARG A 4 7.16 -18.12 1.76
C ARG A 4 6.94 -17.22 2.98
N PHE A 5 6.43 -17.77 4.07
CA PHE A 5 6.16 -17.01 5.31
C PHE A 5 7.37 -16.19 5.80
N ASN A 6 8.58 -16.76 5.72
CA ASN A 6 9.81 -16.06 6.09
C ASN A 6 10.08 -14.82 5.20
N GLN A 7 9.68 -14.86 3.92
CA GLN A 7 9.81 -13.71 3.03
C GLN A 7 8.82 -12.59 3.37
N LEU A 8 7.63 -12.95 3.85
CA LEU A 8 6.67 -11.97 4.37
C LEU A 8 7.21 -11.27 5.62
N LEU A 9 7.73 -12.04 6.57
CA LEU A 9 8.33 -11.48 7.79
C LEU A 9 9.53 -10.59 7.48
N SER A 10 10.42 -11.02 6.59
CA SER A 10 11.58 -10.20 6.17
C SER A 10 11.15 -8.92 5.47
N GLY A 11 10.14 -8.96 4.62
CA GLY A 11 9.60 -7.77 3.94
C GLY A 11 8.93 -6.79 4.89
N LEU A 12 8.13 -7.26 5.85
CA LEU A 12 7.56 -6.40 6.88
C LEU A 12 8.65 -5.82 7.80
N SER A 13 9.66 -6.61 8.18
CA SER A 13 10.82 -6.13 8.94
C SER A 13 11.60 -5.07 8.18
N PHE A 14 11.77 -5.24 6.86
CA PHE A 14 12.35 -4.24 5.97
C PHE A 14 11.55 -2.94 5.99
N ALA A 15 10.22 -3.00 5.76
CA ALA A 15 9.35 -1.83 5.79
C ALA A 15 9.40 -1.10 7.14
N PHE A 16 9.40 -1.85 8.24
CA PHE A 16 9.51 -1.29 9.58
C PHE A 16 10.87 -0.65 9.85
N SER A 17 11.94 -1.21 9.29
CA SER A 17 13.29 -0.63 9.36
C SER A 17 13.38 0.69 8.59
N LEU A 18 12.73 0.78 7.42
CA LEU A 18 12.58 2.03 6.67
C LEU A 18 11.80 3.09 7.48
N LEU A 19 10.71 2.67 8.13
CA LEU A 19 9.90 3.57 8.97
C LEU A 19 10.72 4.14 10.15
N ARG A 20 11.65 3.34 10.70
CA ARG A 20 12.60 3.78 11.73
C ARG A 20 13.74 4.66 11.22
N GLY A 21 13.77 4.96 9.93
CA GLY A 21 14.77 5.83 9.31
C GLY A 21 16.11 5.16 9.00
N ARG A 22 16.17 3.82 8.98
CA ARG A 22 17.38 3.11 8.51
C ARG A 22 17.58 3.35 7.02
N SER A 23 18.83 3.52 6.60
CA SER A 23 19.14 3.70 5.18
C SER A 23 18.83 2.43 4.39
N PHE A 24 18.31 2.61 3.16
CA PHE A 24 17.99 1.52 2.25
C PHE A 24 19.17 0.57 2.02
N GLU A 25 20.37 1.13 1.82
CA GLU A 25 21.59 0.34 1.55
C GLU A 25 21.92 -0.68 2.64
N LEU A 26 21.61 -0.37 3.90
CA LEU A 26 21.86 -1.26 5.02
C LEU A 26 20.87 -2.41 5.15
N ILE A 27 19.67 -2.27 4.58
CA ILE A 27 18.57 -3.22 4.78
C ILE A 27 18.12 -3.89 3.48
N LYS A 28 18.64 -3.49 2.33
CA LYS A 28 18.25 -4.04 1.01
C LYS A 28 18.42 -5.56 0.89
N SER A 29 19.35 -6.14 1.66
CA SER A 29 19.56 -7.60 1.68
C SER A 29 18.40 -8.40 2.28
N GLN A 30 17.45 -7.74 2.96
CA GLN A 30 16.28 -8.38 3.55
C GLN A 30 15.21 -8.74 2.52
N VAL A 31 15.26 -8.17 1.32
CA VAL A 31 14.27 -8.36 0.26
C VAL A 31 14.94 -8.62 -1.09
N ASN A 32 14.25 -9.37 -1.95
CA ASN A 32 14.73 -9.60 -3.31
C ASN A 32 14.41 -8.37 -4.17
N ILE A 33 15.45 -7.75 -4.74
CA ILE A 33 15.34 -6.58 -5.61
C ILE A 33 15.50 -7.02 -7.06
N ASP A 34 14.50 -7.74 -7.55
CA ASP A 34 14.42 -8.27 -8.89
C ASP A 34 12.96 -8.31 -9.38
N PRO A 35 12.69 -8.64 -10.64
CA PRO A 35 11.32 -8.78 -11.14
C PRO A 35 10.48 -9.76 -10.34
N LEU A 36 11.08 -10.85 -9.84
CA LEU A 36 10.38 -11.84 -9.02
C LEU A 36 9.99 -11.25 -7.66
N GLY A 37 10.90 -10.50 -7.02
CA GLY A 37 10.62 -9.78 -5.77
C GLY A 37 9.50 -8.76 -5.93
N LEU A 38 9.46 -8.04 -7.07
CA LEU A 38 8.37 -7.12 -7.38
C LEU A 38 7.03 -7.86 -7.47
N TRP A 39 6.94 -8.97 -8.19
CA TRP A 39 5.72 -9.77 -8.27
C TRP A 39 5.28 -10.31 -6.91
N GLN A 40 6.22 -10.74 -6.09
CA GLN A 40 5.92 -11.23 -4.75
C GLN A 40 5.32 -10.15 -3.87
N VAL A 41 5.91 -8.95 -3.84
CA VAL A 41 5.38 -7.86 -3.02
C VAL A 41 4.05 -7.32 -3.57
N LEU A 42 3.87 -7.23 -4.89
CA LEU A 42 2.59 -6.87 -5.50
C LEU A 42 1.47 -7.83 -5.06
N PHE A 43 1.72 -9.12 -5.12
CA PHE A 43 0.76 -10.14 -4.68
C PHE A 43 0.40 -9.97 -3.19
N VAL A 44 1.41 -9.83 -2.33
CA VAL A 44 1.20 -9.63 -0.89
C VAL A 44 0.42 -8.36 -0.61
N THR A 45 0.81 -7.25 -1.23
CA THR A 45 0.13 -5.96 -1.09
C THR A 45 -1.32 -6.08 -1.50
N CYS A 46 -1.60 -6.72 -2.64
CA CYS A 46 -2.96 -6.94 -3.13
C CYS A 46 -3.81 -7.72 -2.12
N VAL A 47 -3.32 -8.87 -1.65
CA VAL A 47 -4.04 -9.72 -0.69
C VAL A 47 -4.32 -8.98 0.62
N ILE A 48 -3.31 -8.34 1.22
CA ILE A 48 -3.48 -7.65 2.50
C ILE A 48 -4.41 -6.44 2.35
N SER A 49 -4.31 -5.69 1.25
CA SER A 49 -5.17 -4.54 1.00
C SER A 49 -6.63 -4.95 0.77
N ILE A 50 -6.87 -6.06 0.06
CA ILE A 50 -8.22 -6.63 -0.09
C ILE A 50 -8.78 -7.02 1.28
N LEU A 51 -8.02 -7.72 2.11
CA LEU A 51 -8.45 -8.12 3.45
C LEU A 51 -8.78 -6.90 4.31
N ALA A 52 -7.95 -5.85 4.28
CA ALA A 52 -8.19 -4.61 5.00
C ALA A 52 -9.47 -3.92 4.55
N LYS A 53 -9.69 -3.78 3.24
CA LYS A 53 -10.93 -3.19 2.68
C LYS A 53 -12.16 -4.01 3.07
N LEU A 54 -12.13 -5.34 2.91
CA LEU A 54 -13.26 -6.20 3.26
C LEU A 54 -13.59 -6.14 4.76
N THR A 55 -12.59 -6.02 5.63
CA THR A 55 -12.80 -5.86 7.07
C THR A 55 -13.49 -4.54 7.39
N ILE A 56 -13.06 -3.43 6.76
CA ILE A 56 -13.70 -2.11 6.92
C ILE A 56 -15.16 -2.19 6.47
N PHE A 57 -15.45 -2.79 5.31
CA PHE A 57 -16.82 -2.93 4.81
C PHE A 57 -17.70 -3.76 5.73
N LYS A 58 -17.19 -4.88 6.25
CA LYS A 58 -17.91 -5.72 7.21
C LYS A 58 -18.31 -4.93 8.46
N ILE A 59 -17.43 -4.07 8.96
CA ILE A 59 -17.70 -3.22 10.11
C ILE A 59 -18.77 -2.17 9.76
N ALA A 60 -18.67 -1.54 8.59
CA ALA A 60 -19.57 -0.47 8.18
C ALA A 60 -21.01 -0.97 7.92
N ILE A 61 -21.17 -2.19 7.39
CA ILE A 61 -22.48 -2.72 6.95
C ILE A 61 -23.16 -3.57 8.04
N ALA A 62 -22.41 -4.04 9.05
CA ALA A 62 -22.89 -4.91 10.15
C ALA A 62 -23.54 -6.25 9.71
N ASN A 63 -23.80 -6.44 8.41
CA ASN A 63 -24.41 -7.61 7.80
C ASN A 63 -23.37 -8.48 7.06
N ALA A 64 -23.81 -9.63 6.52
CA ALA A 64 -22.97 -10.45 5.67
C ALA A 64 -22.53 -9.65 4.44
N LEU A 65 -21.21 -9.66 4.14
CA LEU A 65 -20.68 -9.01 2.94
C LEU A 65 -21.31 -9.61 1.68
N PRO A 66 -21.95 -8.80 0.83
CA PRO A 66 -22.48 -9.29 -0.43
C PRO A 66 -21.32 -9.83 -1.30
N ILE A 67 -21.49 -11.00 -1.88
CA ILE A 67 -20.47 -11.62 -2.74
C ILE A 67 -20.04 -10.70 -3.89
N ARG A 68 -20.97 -9.84 -4.35
CA ARG A 68 -20.74 -8.82 -5.37
C ARG A 68 -19.70 -7.79 -4.97
N MET A 69 -19.67 -7.38 -3.69
CA MET A 69 -18.67 -6.45 -3.16
C MET A 69 -17.27 -7.08 -3.19
N ILE A 70 -17.16 -8.34 -2.79
CA ILE A 70 -15.89 -9.07 -2.84
C ILE A 70 -15.38 -9.14 -4.28
N LEU A 71 -16.26 -9.51 -5.22
CA LEU A 71 -15.92 -9.63 -6.64
C LEU A 71 -15.53 -8.29 -7.28
N ALA A 72 -16.12 -7.17 -6.85
CA ALA A 72 -15.76 -5.84 -7.33
C ALA A 72 -14.43 -5.34 -6.74
N THR A 73 -14.16 -5.60 -5.47
CA THR A 73 -12.96 -5.12 -4.78
C THR A 73 -11.67 -5.71 -5.37
N ILE A 74 -11.67 -6.98 -5.77
CA ILE A 74 -10.47 -7.66 -6.28
C ILE A 74 -9.93 -6.97 -7.55
N PRO A 75 -10.70 -6.80 -8.64
CA PRO A 75 -10.20 -6.15 -9.85
C PRO A 75 -9.83 -4.70 -9.63
N LEU A 76 -10.56 -3.97 -8.80
CA LEU A 76 -10.24 -2.57 -8.48
C LEU A 76 -8.88 -2.43 -7.77
N MET A 77 -8.56 -3.33 -6.85
CA MET A 77 -7.24 -3.35 -6.21
C MET A 77 -6.11 -3.66 -7.20
N VAL A 78 -6.34 -4.60 -8.12
CA VAL A 78 -5.36 -4.92 -9.16
C VAL A 78 -5.15 -3.70 -10.08
N ILE A 79 -6.23 -3.02 -10.46
CA ILE A 79 -6.18 -1.80 -11.27
C ILE A 79 -5.41 -0.70 -10.54
N GLU A 80 -5.70 -0.45 -9.25
CA GLU A 80 -5.02 0.55 -8.44
C GLU A 80 -3.50 0.34 -8.42
N LEU A 81 -3.07 -0.86 -8.07
CA LEU A 81 -1.65 -1.20 -8.01
C LEU A 81 -0.97 -1.14 -9.38
N SER A 82 -1.66 -1.60 -10.43
CA SER A 82 -1.15 -1.56 -11.80
C SER A 82 -1.01 -0.13 -12.30
N LEU A 83 -2.03 0.71 -12.14
CA LEU A 83 -1.99 2.12 -12.57
C LEU A 83 -0.85 2.87 -11.91
N PHE A 84 -0.67 2.71 -10.59
CA PHE A 84 0.42 3.37 -9.90
C PHE A 84 1.79 2.85 -10.36
N THR A 85 1.93 1.54 -10.55
CA THR A 85 3.18 0.92 -11.05
C THR A 85 3.52 1.44 -12.45
N PHE A 86 2.55 1.52 -13.35
CA PHE A 86 2.73 2.09 -14.68
C PHE A 86 3.05 3.58 -14.64
N PHE A 87 2.36 4.36 -13.80
CA PHE A 87 2.65 5.77 -13.61
C PHE A 87 4.11 6.00 -13.21
N VAL A 88 4.59 5.28 -12.21
CA VAL A 88 5.99 5.39 -11.76
C VAL A 88 6.95 4.94 -12.86
N PHE A 89 6.68 3.84 -13.54
CA PHE A 89 7.53 3.36 -14.61
C PHE A 89 7.68 4.41 -15.72
N TYR A 90 6.58 4.96 -16.23
CA TYR A 90 6.62 5.99 -17.28
C TYR A 90 7.31 7.26 -16.82
N LEU A 91 7.09 7.69 -15.59
CA LEU A 91 7.78 8.83 -15.01
C LEU A 91 9.30 8.60 -14.99
N LEU A 92 9.76 7.42 -14.61
CA LEU A 92 11.18 7.08 -14.59
C LEU A 92 11.78 6.92 -15.99
N VAL A 93 10.99 6.50 -16.99
CA VAL A 93 11.39 6.52 -18.42
C VAL A 93 11.66 7.95 -18.86
N ILE A 94 10.76 8.89 -18.58
CA ILE A 94 10.90 10.33 -18.92
C ILE A 94 12.14 10.92 -18.23
N LEU A 95 12.37 10.57 -16.98
CA LEU A 95 13.50 11.04 -16.18
C LEU A 95 14.83 10.32 -16.50
N LYS A 96 14.83 9.32 -17.39
CA LYS A 96 15.99 8.46 -17.69
C LYS A 96 16.58 7.77 -16.47
N ARG A 97 15.72 7.35 -15.53
CA ARG A 97 16.07 6.76 -14.23
C ARG A 97 15.51 5.34 -14.04
N GLN A 98 15.31 4.59 -15.12
CA GLN A 98 14.69 3.25 -15.12
C GLN A 98 15.41 2.23 -14.22
N ASN A 99 16.73 2.36 -14.08
CA ASN A 99 17.55 1.45 -13.27
C ASN A 99 17.16 1.44 -11.77
N TYR A 100 16.49 2.50 -11.31
CA TYR A 100 16.05 2.61 -9.91
C TYR A 100 14.64 2.08 -9.69
N PHE A 101 13.95 1.65 -10.73
CA PHE A 101 12.54 1.25 -10.68
C PHE A 101 12.28 0.14 -9.65
N TYR A 102 13.02 -0.97 -9.70
CA TYR A 102 12.82 -2.09 -8.79
C TYR A 102 13.13 -1.71 -7.34
N ASN A 103 14.22 -1.01 -7.10
CA ASN A 103 14.59 -0.54 -5.76
C ASN A 103 13.47 0.30 -5.14
N PHE A 104 12.93 1.24 -5.92
CA PHE A 104 11.86 2.12 -5.47
C PHE A 104 10.55 1.36 -5.29
N MET A 105 10.09 0.65 -6.32
CA MET A 105 8.77 0.00 -6.30
C MET A 105 8.67 -1.05 -5.20
N ILE A 106 9.69 -1.89 -5.03
CA ILE A 106 9.68 -2.91 -3.98
C ILE A 106 9.64 -2.25 -2.59
N SER A 107 10.45 -1.21 -2.36
CA SER A 107 10.46 -0.49 -1.09
C SER A 107 9.12 0.20 -0.81
N PHE A 108 8.56 0.85 -1.82
CA PHE A 108 7.27 1.53 -1.74
C PHE A 108 6.13 0.56 -1.44
N LEU A 109 6.06 -0.56 -2.17
CA LEU A 109 5.01 -1.56 -1.99
C LEU A 109 5.09 -2.24 -0.62
N TRP A 110 6.28 -2.49 -0.08
CA TRP A 110 6.40 -3.00 1.29
C TRP A 110 5.90 -2.00 2.33
N LEU A 111 6.08 -0.69 2.12
CA LEU A 111 5.47 0.34 2.97
C LEU A 111 3.94 0.36 2.84
N VAL A 112 3.40 0.23 1.62
CA VAL A 112 1.95 0.11 1.41
C VAL A 112 1.40 -1.15 2.07
N THR A 113 2.13 -2.27 1.97
CA THR A 113 1.79 -3.52 2.67
C THR A 113 1.73 -3.33 4.18
N LEU A 114 2.73 -2.66 4.75
CA LEU A 114 2.76 -2.35 6.18
C LEU A 114 1.58 -1.45 6.57
N GLN A 115 1.29 -0.42 5.76
CA GLN A 115 0.13 0.47 5.97
C GLN A 115 -1.18 -0.32 5.95
N SER A 116 -1.41 -1.15 4.95
CA SER A 116 -2.61 -1.99 4.84
C SER A 116 -2.74 -2.98 6.00
N SER A 117 -1.61 -3.54 6.45
CA SER A 117 -1.57 -4.43 7.63
C SER A 117 -1.97 -3.70 8.92
N LEU A 118 -1.52 -2.45 9.08
CA LEU A 118 -1.90 -1.60 10.21
C LEU A 118 -3.38 -1.21 10.14
N VAL A 119 -3.88 -0.86 8.97
CA VAL A 119 -5.30 -0.59 8.76
C VAL A 119 -6.15 -1.81 9.11
N LEU A 120 -5.75 -3.01 8.68
CA LEU A 120 -6.42 -4.25 9.03
C LEU A 120 -6.44 -4.47 10.56
N LEU A 121 -5.29 -4.32 11.21
CA LEU A 121 -5.18 -4.46 12.66
C LEU A 121 -6.06 -3.45 13.40
N ILE A 122 -6.02 -2.18 12.99
CA ILE A 122 -6.84 -1.11 13.55
C ILE A 122 -8.32 -1.44 13.39
N SER A 123 -8.74 -1.88 12.21
CA SER A 123 -10.13 -2.25 11.94
C SER A 123 -10.62 -3.38 12.84
N VAL A 124 -9.80 -4.42 13.04
CA VAL A 124 -10.11 -5.52 13.95
C VAL A 124 -10.21 -5.03 15.41
N LEU A 125 -9.30 -4.15 15.85
CA LEU A 125 -9.33 -3.58 17.19
C LEU A 125 -10.58 -2.71 17.42
N LEU A 126 -10.97 -1.89 16.43
CA LEU A 126 -12.18 -1.07 16.51
C LEU A 126 -13.44 -1.93 16.61
N TRP A 127 -13.48 -3.05 15.91
CA TRP A 127 -14.58 -4.00 16.00
C TRP A 127 -14.64 -4.69 17.36
N ALA A 128 -13.48 -5.10 17.91
CA ALA A 128 -13.42 -5.83 19.20
C ALA A 128 -13.57 -4.91 20.41
N LEU A 129 -13.09 -3.67 20.35
CA LEU A 129 -12.97 -2.75 21.47
C LEU A 129 -13.41 -1.32 21.09
N PRO A 130 -14.71 -1.08 20.91
CA PRO A 130 -15.23 0.24 20.48
C PRO A 130 -14.91 1.38 21.46
N ILE A 131 -14.67 1.07 22.73
CA ILE A 131 -14.37 2.08 23.77
C ILE A 131 -13.05 2.82 23.47
N ILE A 132 -12.08 2.18 22.84
CA ILE A 132 -10.77 2.80 22.50
C ILE A 132 -10.71 3.34 21.05
N ALA A 133 -11.86 3.39 20.37
CA ALA A 133 -11.93 3.75 18.94
C ALA A 133 -11.22 5.06 18.62
N LEU A 134 -11.43 6.10 19.43
CA LEU A 134 -10.81 7.41 19.21
C LEU A 134 -9.28 7.35 19.30
N ILE A 135 -8.76 6.67 20.31
CA ILE A 135 -7.31 6.54 20.51
C ILE A 135 -6.68 5.77 19.35
N VAL A 136 -7.30 4.65 18.96
CA VAL A 136 -6.82 3.80 17.86
C VAL A 136 -6.87 4.56 16.53
N ALA A 137 -7.91 5.36 16.28
CA ALA A 137 -8.02 6.20 15.09
C ALA A 137 -6.91 7.27 15.05
N LEU A 138 -6.65 7.95 16.17
CA LEU A 138 -5.57 8.96 16.26
C LEU A 138 -4.20 8.34 16.03
N VAL A 139 -3.90 7.21 16.67
CA VAL A 139 -2.63 6.49 16.44
C VAL A 139 -2.50 6.08 14.98
N GLY A 140 -3.57 5.55 14.37
CA GLY A 140 -3.60 5.20 12.97
C GLY A 140 -3.32 6.39 12.05
N ALA A 141 -3.89 7.56 12.32
CA ALA A 141 -3.65 8.79 11.57
C ALA A 141 -2.17 9.22 11.66
N VAL A 142 -1.59 9.23 12.86
CA VAL A 142 -0.17 9.58 13.08
C VAL A 142 0.75 8.63 12.30
N VAL A 143 0.51 7.33 12.39
CA VAL A 143 1.33 6.33 11.68
C VAL A 143 1.17 6.47 10.16
N SER A 144 -0.03 6.75 9.65
CA SER A 144 -0.26 7.00 8.22
C SER A 144 0.52 8.21 7.72
N ILE A 145 0.55 9.31 8.48
CA ILE A 145 1.36 10.49 8.15
C ILE A 145 2.86 10.12 8.13
N GLN A 146 3.34 9.36 9.11
CA GLN A 146 4.73 8.91 9.13
C GLN A 146 5.08 8.07 7.89
N ILE A 147 4.18 7.18 7.47
CA ILE A 147 4.38 6.37 6.26
C ILE A 147 4.49 7.27 5.02
N LEU A 148 3.63 8.28 4.87
CA LEU A 148 3.72 9.24 3.75
C LEU A 148 5.05 10.00 3.74
N ILE A 149 5.55 10.43 4.91
CA ILE A 149 6.85 11.08 5.03
C ILE A 149 7.98 10.13 4.59
N VAL A 150 7.90 8.86 4.97
CA VAL A 150 8.91 7.86 4.58
C VAL A 150 8.81 7.56 3.10
N GLN A 151 7.61 7.43 2.52
CA GLN A 151 7.41 7.28 1.07
C GLN A 151 8.04 8.45 0.30
N PHE A 152 7.85 9.69 0.76
CA PHE A 152 8.49 10.86 0.18
C PHE A 152 10.03 10.79 0.26
N LYS A 153 10.59 10.44 1.42
CA LYS A 153 12.04 10.29 1.59
C LYS A 153 12.63 9.23 0.67
N ILE A 154 11.95 8.08 0.56
CA ILE A 154 12.37 6.98 -0.32
C ILE A 154 12.30 7.41 -1.78
N ALA A 155 11.22 8.07 -2.22
CA ALA A 155 11.10 8.60 -3.57
C ALA A 155 12.26 9.56 -3.88
N LYS A 156 12.55 10.49 -2.97
CA LYS A 156 13.65 11.44 -3.15
C LYS A 156 15.02 10.79 -3.19
N GLN A 157 15.30 9.87 -2.26
CA GLN A 157 16.63 9.27 -2.11
C GLN A 157 16.93 8.18 -3.12
N LEU A 158 15.99 7.23 -3.33
CA LEU A 158 16.22 6.09 -4.22
C LEU A 158 16.15 6.48 -5.70
N LEU A 159 15.32 7.46 -6.05
CA LEU A 159 15.22 7.93 -7.44
C LEU A 159 16.18 9.08 -7.72
N ASP A 160 16.83 9.65 -6.70
CA ASP A 160 17.70 10.81 -6.80
C ASP A 160 17.02 11.95 -7.60
N VAL A 161 15.79 12.29 -7.20
CA VAL A 161 14.95 13.30 -7.87
C VAL A 161 14.75 14.52 -6.99
N SER A 162 14.29 15.62 -7.60
CA SER A 162 13.94 16.83 -6.85
C SER A 162 12.79 16.57 -5.88
N SER A 163 12.69 17.36 -4.83
CA SER A 163 11.60 17.26 -3.84
C SER A 163 10.22 17.38 -4.49
N LEU A 164 10.10 18.20 -5.55
CA LEU A 164 8.84 18.38 -6.27
C LEU A 164 8.40 17.10 -6.97
N ILE A 165 9.32 16.39 -7.63
CA ILE A 165 9.03 15.10 -8.29
C ILE A 165 8.70 14.04 -7.23
N ALA A 166 9.42 13.99 -6.12
CA ALA A 166 9.11 13.06 -5.02
C ALA A 166 7.71 13.31 -4.44
N ILE A 167 7.32 14.58 -4.26
CA ILE A 167 5.95 14.95 -3.87
C ILE A 167 4.95 14.47 -4.92
N ALA A 168 5.20 14.71 -6.22
CA ALA A 168 4.31 14.30 -7.29
C ALA A 168 4.08 12.78 -7.32
N ILE A 169 5.10 11.97 -7.00
CA ILE A 169 4.98 10.51 -6.91
C ILE A 169 4.05 10.12 -5.74
N VAL A 170 4.25 10.70 -4.55
CA VAL A 170 3.41 10.40 -3.39
C VAL A 170 1.97 10.86 -3.61
N PHE A 171 1.77 12.06 -4.17
CA PHE A 171 0.44 12.55 -4.54
C PHE A 171 -0.19 11.71 -5.65
N GLY A 172 0.59 11.25 -6.64
CA GLY A 172 0.12 10.33 -7.67
C GLY A 172 -0.48 9.05 -7.08
N ASN A 173 0.16 8.47 -6.07
CA ASN A 173 -0.38 7.32 -5.35
C ASN A 173 -1.72 7.65 -4.66
N ILE A 174 -1.82 8.79 -3.99
CA ILE A 174 -3.05 9.24 -3.33
C ILE A 174 -4.16 9.46 -4.36
N ILE A 175 -3.86 10.12 -5.48
CA ILE A 175 -4.84 10.39 -6.55
C ILE A 175 -5.35 9.09 -7.16
N VAL A 176 -4.46 8.13 -7.45
CA VAL A 176 -4.87 6.81 -7.97
C VAL A 176 -5.79 6.10 -6.97
N GLY A 177 -5.43 6.10 -5.69
CA GLY A 177 -6.27 5.51 -4.63
C GLY A 177 -7.64 6.19 -4.51
N LEU A 178 -7.71 7.52 -4.60
CA LEU A 178 -8.97 8.27 -4.60
C LEU A 178 -9.83 7.97 -5.82
N LEU A 179 -9.25 7.93 -7.02
CA LEU A 179 -9.99 7.62 -8.25
C LEU A 179 -10.58 6.20 -8.20
N VAL A 180 -9.80 5.22 -7.75
CA VAL A 180 -10.28 3.85 -7.61
C VAL A 180 -11.31 3.76 -6.47
N GLY A 181 -11.13 4.50 -5.38
CA GLY A 181 -12.11 4.59 -4.30
C GLY A 181 -13.46 5.17 -4.75
N LEU A 182 -13.44 6.17 -5.63
CA LEU A 182 -14.67 6.70 -6.25
C LEU A 182 -15.33 5.65 -7.16
N LEU A 183 -14.57 4.96 -7.98
CA LEU A 183 -15.11 3.86 -8.81
C LEU A 183 -15.71 2.75 -7.96
N ASP A 184 -15.09 2.45 -6.83
CA ASP A 184 -15.61 1.49 -5.85
C ASP A 184 -16.99 1.93 -5.32
N GLN A 185 -17.14 3.19 -4.90
CA GLN A 185 -18.42 3.74 -4.43
C GLN A 185 -19.49 3.74 -5.53
N PHE A 186 -19.14 4.09 -6.77
CA PHE A 186 -20.07 4.02 -7.90
C PHE A 186 -20.55 2.58 -8.16
N SER A 187 -19.64 1.62 -8.08
CA SER A 187 -20.01 0.21 -8.26
C SER A 187 -20.97 -0.27 -7.17
N TYR A 188 -20.84 0.20 -5.93
CA TYR A 188 -21.76 -0.13 -4.85
C TYR A 188 -23.15 0.51 -5.05
N GLY A 189 -23.22 1.76 -5.49
CA GLY A 189 -24.47 2.45 -5.78
C GLY A 189 -25.27 1.77 -6.90
N LEU A 190 -24.60 1.24 -7.91
CA LEU A 190 -25.23 0.49 -9.02
C LEU A 190 -25.74 -0.89 -8.60
N PHE A 191 -25.23 -1.49 -7.53
CA PHE A 191 -25.57 -2.83 -7.07
C PHE A 191 -26.43 -2.85 -5.80
N ALA A 192 -26.69 -1.67 -5.21
CA ALA A 192 -27.52 -1.52 -4.01
C ALA A 192 -29.03 -1.32 -4.34
N GLY A 193 -29.41 -1.17 -5.62
CA GLY A 193 -30.78 -1.19 -6.14
C GLY A 193 -31.10 -2.57 -6.64
#